data_71761311cfc3581edbe017689d698b18
#
_entry.id   71761311cfc3581edbe017689d698b18
#
_cell.length_a   1.000
_cell.length_b   1.000
_cell.length_c   1.000
_cell.angle_alpha   90.00
_cell.angle_beta   90.00
_cell.angle_gamma   90.00
#
_symmetry.space_group_name_H-M   'P 1'
#
loop_
_entity.id
_entity.type
_entity.pdbx_description
1 polymer ?
#
loop_
_entity_poly.entity_id
_entity_poly.type
_entity_poly.pdbx_seq_one_letter_code
_entity_poly.pdbx_strand_id
1 'polypeptide(L)'
;MKIKNIWKDVQEPLEMHTDNRGSIVDIFYNDNIQHVAYIKSNKGALRGNHYHKETTQYVMVTKGVMKYWYKPLDNSDISRFVLVRSGDLLETPPNEIHAMEFPEEYTEFIVFTEGTRGGKDYESDTFRTESIIC
;
A
#
# COMPACT_ATOMS: atom_id res chain seq x y z
N MET A 1 -6.03 7.87 -2.93
CA MET A 1 -4.70 7.40 -2.48
C MET A 1 -4.08 8.47 -1.60
N LYS A 2 -3.49 8.05 -0.50
CA LYS A 2 -2.69 8.91 0.39
C LYS A 2 -1.34 8.25 0.60
N ILE A 3 -0.27 9.03 0.71
CA ILE A 3 1.08 8.53 0.94
C ILE A 3 1.79 9.42 1.96
N LYS A 4 2.52 8.80 2.88
CA LYS A 4 3.40 9.50 3.83
C LYS A 4 4.67 8.70 4.07
N ASN A 5 5.75 9.37 4.40
CA ASN A 5 6.95 8.71 4.89
C ASN A 5 6.85 8.56 6.41
N ILE A 6 7.02 7.35 6.93
CA ILE A 6 6.83 7.06 8.35
C ILE A 6 7.88 7.73 9.24
N TRP A 7 9.03 8.12 8.68
CA TRP A 7 10.11 8.76 9.42
C TRP A 7 10.08 10.28 9.33
N LYS A 8 9.57 10.83 8.23
CA LYS A 8 9.61 12.27 7.94
C LYS A 8 8.30 12.99 8.22
N ASP A 9 7.16 12.29 8.06
CA ASP A 9 5.82 12.88 8.11
C ASP A 9 5.11 12.55 9.42
N VAL A 10 5.84 12.49 10.53
CA VAL A 10 5.33 12.20 11.88
C VAL A 10 5.56 13.39 12.80
N GLN A 11 4.79 13.44 13.89
CA GLN A 11 4.90 14.48 14.91
C GLN A 11 5.43 13.92 16.21
N GLU A 12 6.68 14.26 16.55
CA GLU A 12 7.20 13.97 17.89
C GLU A 12 6.45 14.79 18.94
N PRO A 13 6.30 14.27 20.15
CA PRO A 13 6.74 12.97 20.65
C PRO A 13 5.70 11.86 20.52
N LEU A 14 4.55 12.12 19.94
CA LEU A 14 3.41 11.21 19.98
C LEU A 14 3.57 9.99 19.07
N GLU A 15 4.15 10.18 17.89
CA GLU A 15 4.23 9.13 16.86
C GLU A 15 5.65 8.58 16.69
N MET A 16 6.65 9.32 17.11
CA MET A 16 8.05 8.90 17.01
C MET A 16 8.82 9.20 18.28
N HIS A 17 9.66 8.28 18.70
CA HIS A 17 10.56 8.46 19.83
C HIS A 17 11.99 8.16 19.39
N THR A 18 12.90 9.07 19.67
CA THR A 18 14.33 8.96 19.36
C THR A 18 15.16 9.12 20.63
N ASP A 19 16.09 8.21 20.85
CA ASP A 19 17.09 8.29 21.90
C ASP A 19 18.46 7.79 21.37
N ASN A 20 19.43 7.57 22.26
CA ASN A 20 20.77 7.13 21.86
C ASN A 20 20.83 5.70 21.30
N ARG A 21 19.74 4.94 21.38
CA ARG A 21 19.65 3.59 20.82
C ARG A 21 19.08 3.61 19.39
N GLY A 22 18.42 4.68 18.97
CA GLY A 22 17.76 4.80 17.69
C GLY A 22 16.36 5.39 17.79
N SER A 23 15.50 5.03 16.84
CA SER A 23 14.17 5.60 16.74
C SER A 23 13.11 4.52 16.67
N ILE A 24 11.94 4.82 17.24
CA ILE A 24 10.72 4.02 17.15
C ILE A 24 9.65 4.91 16.55
N VAL A 25 8.94 4.42 15.55
CA VAL A 25 7.76 5.09 15.02
C VAL A 25 6.58 4.13 15.05
N ASP A 26 5.44 4.63 15.52
CA ASP A 26 4.19 3.88 15.48
C ASP A 26 3.55 4.03 14.10
N ILE A 27 3.37 2.92 13.41
CA ILE A 27 2.75 2.90 12.08
C ILE A 27 1.23 2.87 12.22
N PHE A 28 0.75 2.02 13.12
CA PHE A 28 -0.67 1.92 13.47
C PHE A 28 -0.80 1.88 14.99
N TYR A 29 -1.73 2.63 15.51
CA TYR A 29 -2.06 2.62 16.93
C TYR A 29 -3.58 2.69 17.08
N ASN A 30 -4.14 1.70 17.75
CA ASN A 30 -5.57 1.59 17.98
C ASN A 30 -6.40 1.56 16.68
N ASP A 31 -5.81 1.04 15.62
CA ASP A 31 -6.46 0.84 14.34
C ASP A 31 -7.01 -0.58 14.22
N ASN A 32 -8.04 -0.76 13.38
CA ASN A 32 -8.66 -2.05 13.16
C ASN A 32 -7.99 -2.78 11.99
N ILE A 33 -6.75 -3.22 12.17
CA ILE A 33 -6.03 -4.00 11.17
C ILE A 33 -6.37 -5.48 11.35
N GLN A 34 -7.00 -6.08 10.36
CA GLN A 34 -7.49 -7.46 10.41
C GLN A 34 -6.62 -8.45 9.64
N HIS A 35 -5.76 -7.97 8.75
CA HIS A 35 -4.90 -8.81 7.94
C HIS A 35 -3.57 -8.12 7.67
N VAL A 36 -2.47 -8.88 7.78
CA VAL A 36 -1.11 -8.43 7.46
C VAL A 36 -0.46 -9.50 6.59
N ALA A 37 0.09 -9.10 5.45
CA ALA A 37 0.83 -9.99 4.57
C ALA A 37 2.17 -9.39 4.19
N TYR A 38 3.19 -10.23 4.10
CA TYR A 38 4.50 -9.87 3.59
C TYR A 38 4.64 -10.38 2.18
N ILE A 39 4.92 -9.49 1.22
CA ILE A 39 4.92 -9.82 -0.20
C ILE A 39 6.27 -9.52 -0.81
N LYS A 40 6.73 -10.46 -1.63
CA LYS A 40 7.93 -10.33 -2.45
C LYS A 40 7.53 -10.30 -3.92
N SER A 41 8.15 -9.44 -4.70
CA SER A 41 7.85 -9.33 -6.12
C SER A 41 9.13 -9.18 -6.93
N ASN A 42 9.22 -9.95 -8.01
CA ASN A 42 10.31 -9.89 -8.95
C ASN A 42 10.12 -8.72 -9.92
N LYS A 43 11.21 -8.25 -10.49
CA LYS A 43 11.17 -7.25 -11.56
C LYS A 43 10.24 -7.68 -12.68
N GLY A 44 9.40 -6.76 -13.13
CA GLY A 44 8.45 -7.00 -14.20
C GLY A 44 7.14 -7.66 -13.77
N ALA A 45 7.01 -8.08 -12.51
CA ALA A 45 5.74 -8.56 -12.01
C ALA A 45 4.69 -7.45 -12.02
N LEU A 46 3.45 -7.83 -12.31
CA LEU A 46 2.30 -6.93 -12.27
C LEU A 46 1.30 -7.47 -11.27
N ARG A 47 0.83 -6.60 -10.39
CA ARG A 47 -0.20 -6.94 -9.40
C ARG A 47 -1.32 -5.91 -9.45
N GLY A 48 -2.50 -6.30 -8.98
CA GLY A 48 -3.61 -5.38 -8.90
C GLY A 48 -4.46 -5.36 -10.16
N ASN A 49 -4.71 -4.18 -10.71
CA ASN A 49 -5.75 -3.92 -11.69
C ASN A 49 -7.12 -4.33 -11.15
N HIS A 50 -7.37 -3.90 -9.92
CA HIS A 50 -8.60 -4.20 -9.20
C HIS A 50 -8.91 -3.10 -8.18
N TYR A 51 -10.07 -3.21 -7.57
CA TYR A 51 -10.47 -2.36 -6.46
C TYR A 51 -11.20 -3.19 -5.40
N HIS A 52 -11.35 -2.59 -4.22
CA HIS A 52 -12.11 -3.15 -3.11
C HIS A 52 -13.27 -2.22 -2.81
N LYS A 53 -14.40 -2.75 -2.40
CA LYS A 53 -15.58 -1.93 -2.06
C LYS A 53 -15.62 -1.53 -0.59
N GLU A 54 -15.09 -2.39 0.28
CA GLU A 54 -15.18 -2.19 1.73
C GLU A 54 -13.82 -2.14 2.40
N THR A 55 -12.80 -2.75 1.81
CA THR A 55 -11.46 -2.85 2.38
C THR A 55 -10.65 -1.58 2.13
N THR A 56 -10.05 -1.05 3.19
CA THR A 56 -8.96 -0.08 3.10
C THR A 56 -7.65 -0.84 3.16
N GLN A 57 -6.76 -0.60 2.20
CA GLN A 57 -5.49 -1.29 2.10
C GLN A 57 -4.34 -0.30 2.31
N TYR A 58 -3.39 -0.70 3.15
CA TYR A 58 -2.13 0.03 3.34
C TYR A 58 -0.98 -0.80 2.81
N VAL A 59 -0.04 -0.13 2.17
CA VAL A 59 1.16 -0.75 1.62
C VAL A 59 2.39 -0.02 2.17
N MET A 60 3.33 -0.78 2.72
CA MET A 60 4.60 -0.24 3.19
C MET A 60 5.75 -0.99 2.52
N VAL A 61 6.51 -0.30 1.68
CA VAL A 61 7.69 -0.88 1.04
C VAL A 61 8.84 -0.96 2.05
N THR A 62 9.45 -2.12 2.16
CA THR A 62 10.60 -2.35 3.04
C THR A 62 11.90 -2.47 2.25
N LYS A 63 11.84 -2.85 0.96
CA LYS A 63 13.00 -2.97 0.09
C LYS A 63 12.58 -2.77 -1.37
N GLY A 64 13.39 -2.05 -2.14
CA GLY A 64 13.12 -1.82 -3.55
C GLY A 64 12.20 -0.64 -3.81
N VAL A 65 11.56 -0.64 -4.97
CA VAL A 65 10.69 0.43 -5.42
C VAL A 65 9.44 -0.15 -6.05
N MET A 66 8.29 0.38 -5.67
CA MET A 66 7.00 0.06 -6.27
C MET A 66 6.51 1.27 -7.06
N LYS A 67 6.07 1.04 -8.29
CA LYS A 67 5.35 2.04 -9.06
C LYS A 67 3.86 1.74 -8.89
N TYR A 68 3.19 2.57 -8.12
CA TYR A 68 1.80 2.38 -7.75
C TYR A 68 0.90 3.26 -8.60
N TRP A 69 0.06 2.62 -9.42
CA TRP A 69 -0.93 3.26 -10.26
C TRP A 69 -2.27 3.31 -9.55
N TYR A 70 -3.01 4.40 -9.73
CA TYR A 70 -4.32 4.57 -9.12
C TYR A 70 -5.25 5.41 -9.98
N LYS A 71 -6.54 5.17 -9.82
CA LYS A 71 -7.61 5.85 -10.53
C LYS A 71 -8.91 5.68 -9.76
N PRO A 72 -9.71 6.76 -9.57
CA PRO A 72 -11.05 6.63 -9.01
C PRO A 72 -11.93 5.69 -9.87
N LEU A 73 -12.78 4.91 -9.21
CA LEU A 73 -13.62 3.92 -9.90
C LEU A 73 -14.64 4.56 -10.84
N ASP A 74 -15.25 5.63 -10.40
CA ASP A 74 -16.37 6.30 -11.07
C ASP A 74 -15.94 7.41 -12.04
N ASN A 75 -14.67 7.47 -12.38
CA ASN A 75 -14.10 8.59 -13.09
C ASN A 75 -13.44 8.14 -14.39
N SER A 76 -13.66 8.93 -15.44
CA SER A 76 -13.01 8.77 -16.74
C SER A 76 -11.59 9.35 -16.79
N ASP A 77 -11.08 9.88 -15.69
CA ASP A 77 -9.75 10.45 -15.62
C ASP A 77 -8.66 9.44 -15.96
N ILE A 78 -7.55 9.98 -16.42
CA ILE A 78 -6.35 9.21 -16.70
C ILE A 78 -5.78 8.67 -15.38
N SER A 79 -5.32 7.42 -15.40
CA SER A 79 -4.60 6.85 -14.27
C SER A 79 -3.31 7.62 -14.00
N ARG A 80 -2.96 7.70 -12.73
CA ARG A 80 -1.73 8.36 -12.25
C ARG A 80 -0.89 7.37 -11.49
N PHE A 81 0.37 7.68 -11.27
CA PHE A 81 1.22 6.84 -10.44
C PHE A 81 2.06 7.66 -9.48
N VAL A 82 2.52 6.98 -8.43
CA VAL A 82 3.55 7.45 -7.52
C VAL A 82 4.60 6.36 -7.37
N LEU A 83 5.83 6.76 -7.06
CA LEU A 83 6.87 5.82 -6.67
C LEU A 83 6.85 5.67 -5.16
N VAL A 84 6.75 4.43 -4.71
CA VAL A 84 6.72 4.09 -3.28
C VAL A 84 8.04 3.41 -2.94
N ARG A 85 8.74 3.97 -1.97
CA ARG A 85 10.08 3.51 -1.56
C ARG A 85 10.08 3.10 -0.10
N SER A 86 11.18 2.49 0.34
CA SER A 86 11.35 2.11 1.74
C SER A 86 11.07 3.29 2.68
N GLY A 87 10.20 3.05 3.67
CA GLY A 87 9.74 4.07 4.60
C GLY A 87 8.45 4.77 4.22
N ASP A 88 7.97 4.60 2.99
CA ASP A 88 6.69 5.15 2.58
C ASP A 88 5.54 4.21 2.97
N LEU A 89 4.48 4.78 3.51
CA LEU A 89 3.21 4.11 3.79
C LEU A 89 2.14 4.72 2.89
N LEU A 90 1.52 3.88 2.08
CA LEU A 90 0.50 4.28 1.12
C LEU A 90 -0.85 3.71 1.55
N GLU A 91 -1.89 4.54 1.52
CA GLU A 91 -3.26 4.16 1.82
C GLU A 91 -4.11 4.15 0.55
N THR A 92 -4.77 3.02 0.30
CA THR A 92 -5.73 2.85 -0.80
C THR A 92 -7.14 2.77 -0.20
N PRO A 93 -7.99 3.77 -0.42
CA PRO A 93 -9.37 3.72 0.07
C PRO A 93 -10.22 2.74 -0.74
N PRO A 94 -11.40 2.37 -0.25
CA PRO A 94 -12.38 1.65 -1.07
C PRO A 94 -12.69 2.40 -2.36
N ASN A 95 -13.04 1.65 -3.40
CA ASN A 95 -13.46 2.15 -4.71
C ASN A 95 -12.39 2.95 -5.47
N GLU A 96 -11.12 2.69 -5.18
CA GLU A 96 -10.01 3.20 -5.98
C GLU A 96 -9.34 2.03 -6.69
N ILE A 97 -9.32 2.09 -8.03
CA ILE A 97 -8.61 1.08 -8.84
C ILE A 97 -7.12 1.30 -8.66
N HIS A 98 -6.39 0.23 -8.42
CA HIS A 98 -4.94 0.29 -8.25
C HIS A 98 -4.23 -0.86 -8.93
N ALA A 99 -2.98 -0.60 -9.29
CA ALA A 99 -2.08 -1.57 -9.89
C ALA A 99 -0.64 -1.26 -9.47
N MET A 100 0.19 -2.28 -9.48
CA MET A 100 1.57 -2.20 -9.03
C MET A 100 2.51 -2.78 -10.07
N GLU A 101 3.53 -2.00 -10.42
CA GLU A 101 4.67 -2.46 -11.21
C GLU A 101 5.92 -2.44 -10.33
N PHE A 102 6.86 -3.30 -10.63
CA PHE A 102 8.10 -3.44 -9.88
C PHE A 102 9.29 -3.22 -10.82
N PRO A 103 9.79 -1.96 -10.89
CA PRO A 103 10.88 -1.62 -11.82
C PRO A 103 12.25 -2.13 -11.38
N GLU A 104 12.43 -2.36 -10.08
CA GLU A 104 13.67 -2.90 -9.52
C GLU A 104 13.68 -4.42 -9.62
N GLU A 105 14.86 -5.01 -9.52
CA GLU A 105 15.00 -6.45 -9.64
C GLU A 105 14.21 -7.21 -8.59
N TYR A 106 14.03 -6.62 -7.40
CA TYR A 106 13.37 -7.27 -6.29
C TYR A 106 12.79 -6.25 -5.32
N THR A 107 11.52 -6.41 -5.00
CA THR A 107 10.82 -5.51 -4.08
C THR A 107 10.11 -6.32 -3.00
N GLU A 108 10.25 -5.89 -1.76
CA GLU A 108 9.54 -6.44 -0.61
C GLU A 108 8.65 -5.36 -0.01
N PHE A 109 7.44 -5.75 0.37
CA PHE A 109 6.50 -4.84 1.00
C PHE A 109 5.52 -5.58 1.89
N ILE A 110 4.92 -4.85 2.83
CA ILE A 110 3.91 -5.35 3.74
C ILE A 110 2.58 -4.72 3.36
N VAL A 111 1.53 -5.53 3.33
CA VAL A 111 0.15 -5.08 3.14
C VAL A 111 -0.57 -5.23 4.46
N PHE A 112 -1.26 -4.16 4.87
CA PHE A 112 -2.15 -4.14 6.03
C PHE A 112 -3.55 -3.83 5.53
N THR A 113 -4.57 -4.50 6.05
CA THR A 113 -5.95 -4.20 5.63
C THR A 113 -6.88 -4.00 6.82
N GLU A 114 -7.72 -2.98 6.69
CA GLU A 114 -8.97 -2.88 7.43
C GLU A 114 -10.01 -3.63 6.60
N GLY A 115 -10.39 -4.82 7.05
CA GLY A 115 -11.18 -5.77 6.28
C GLY A 115 -10.41 -7.06 6.10
N THR A 116 -11.14 -8.16 5.99
CA THR A 116 -10.54 -9.49 5.88
C THR A 116 -10.25 -9.82 4.42
N ARG A 117 -8.96 -9.89 4.07
CA ARG A 117 -8.49 -10.24 2.72
C ARG A 117 -7.57 -11.44 2.69
N GLY A 118 -7.39 -12.13 3.80
CA GLY A 118 -6.49 -13.27 3.89
C GLY A 118 -7.20 -14.60 3.86
N GLY A 119 -6.46 -15.69 3.64
CA GLY A 119 -6.98 -17.04 3.68
C GLY A 119 -8.15 -17.25 2.74
N LYS A 120 -9.24 -17.79 3.25
CA LYS A 120 -10.46 -18.08 2.46
C LYS A 120 -11.18 -16.81 1.97
N ASP A 121 -10.88 -15.65 2.53
CA ASP A 121 -11.53 -14.38 2.18
C ASP A 121 -10.73 -13.57 1.18
N TYR A 122 -9.65 -14.12 0.63
CA TYR A 122 -8.70 -13.40 -0.23
C TYR A 122 -9.35 -12.67 -1.39
N GLU A 123 -10.33 -13.27 -2.06
CA GLU A 123 -11.01 -12.66 -3.21
C GLU A 123 -12.41 -12.12 -2.86
N SER A 124 -12.85 -12.17 -1.61
CA SER A 124 -14.24 -11.86 -1.24
C SER A 124 -14.61 -10.39 -1.49
N ASP A 125 -13.63 -9.47 -1.48
CA ASP A 125 -13.85 -8.05 -1.76
C ASP A 125 -12.84 -7.55 -2.79
N THR A 126 -12.63 -8.33 -3.86
CA THR A 126 -11.71 -7.98 -4.94
C THR A 126 -12.45 -8.02 -6.27
N PHE A 127 -12.45 -6.89 -6.97
CA PHE A 127 -13.15 -6.71 -8.24
C PHE A 127 -12.16 -6.29 -9.32
N ARG A 128 -11.95 -7.17 -10.31
CA ARG A 128 -10.93 -6.97 -11.33
C ARG A 128 -11.41 -6.02 -12.41
N THR A 129 -10.48 -5.27 -12.97
CA THR A 129 -10.73 -4.30 -14.04
C THR A 129 -9.76 -4.54 -15.19
N GLU A 130 -9.97 -3.81 -16.28
CA GLU A 130 -8.95 -3.68 -17.33
C GLU A 130 -7.71 -2.99 -16.74
N SER A 131 -6.57 -3.15 -17.41
CA SER A 131 -5.32 -2.54 -16.96
C SER A 131 -5.42 -1.01 -16.95
N ILE A 132 -4.98 -0.43 -15.82
CA ILE A 132 -4.83 1.03 -15.69
C ILE A 132 -3.37 1.46 -15.88
N ILE A 133 -2.48 0.53 -16.17
CA ILE A 133 -1.07 0.82 -16.42
C ILE A 133 -0.93 1.35 -17.84
N CYS A 134 -0.35 2.52 -17.96
CA CYS A 134 -0.15 3.19 -19.25
C CYS A 134 1.22 2.88 -19.87
#